data_1bff21a01173f6ad1d0171e5016401d8
#
_entry.id   1bff21a01173f6ad1d0171e5016401d8
#
_cell.length_a   1.000
_cell.length_b   1.000
_cell.length_c   1.000
_cell.angle_alpha   90.00
_cell.angle_beta   90.00
_cell.angle_gamma   90.00
#
_symmetry.space_group_name_H-M   'P 1'
#
loop_
_entity.id
_entity.type
_entity.pdbx_description
1 polymer ?
#
loop_
_entity_poly.entity_id
_entity_poly.type
_entity_poly.pdbx_seq_one_letter_code
_entity_poly.pdbx_strand_id
1 'polypeptide(L)' 'MTETFTVRFISDALNSPEYIGPFYSEDDAEDYCDHYNLTLALSGIPSWVASYSVL' A
#
# COMPACT_ATOMS: atom_id res chain seq x y z
N MET A 1 -12.57 -16.49 -14.64
CA MET A 1 -12.17 -15.07 -14.61
C MET A 1 -11.28 -14.86 -13.40
N THR A 2 -10.13 -14.23 -13.59
CA THR A 2 -9.19 -14.02 -12.49
C THR A 2 -9.43 -12.64 -11.88
N GLU A 3 -9.70 -12.63 -10.59
CA GLU A 3 -9.84 -11.38 -9.84
C GLU A 3 -8.47 -10.91 -9.40
N THR A 4 -8.22 -9.63 -9.51
CA THR A 4 -6.95 -9.03 -9.08
C THR A 4 -7.20 -7.93 -8.06
N PHE A 5 -6.16 -7.66 -7.27
CA PHE A 5 -6.19 -6.65 -6.22
C PHE A 5 -5.08 -5.63 -6.47
N THR A 6 -5.34 -4.40 -6.17
CA THR A 6 -4.39 -3.31 -6.37
C THR A 6 -4.13 -2.63 -5.03
N VAL A 7 -2.86 -2.34 -4.77
CA VAL A 7 -2.44 -1.57 -3.60
C VAL A 7 -2.31 -0.11 -4.01
N ARG A 8 -2.82 0.78 -3.18
CA ARG A 8 -2.68 2.21 -3.37
C ARG A 8 -1.74 2.79 -2.33
N PHE A 9 -0.73 3.51 -2.78
CA PHE A 9 0.17 4.26 -1.91
C PHE A 9 -0.18 5.74 -1.96
N ILE A 10 -0.41 6.33 -0.79
CA ILE A 10 -0.71 7.74 -0.62
C ILE A 10 0.40 8.37 0.21
N SER A 11 0.85 9.55 -0.20
CA SER A 11 1.85 10.30 0.56
C SER A 11 1.63 11.79 0.36
N ASP A 12 1.89 12.56 1.42
CA ASP A 12 1.83 14.02 1.35
C ASP A 12 2.82 14.59 0.32
N ALA A 13 3.89 13.86 0.04
CA ALA A 13 4.88 14.28 -0.94
C ALA A 13 4.43 14.07 -2.40
N LEU A 14 3.35 13.31 -2.61
CA LEU A 14 2.85 12.98 -3.93
C LEU A 14 1.57 13.77 -4.22
N ASN A 15 1.46 14.24 -5.47
CA ASN A 15 0.24 14.94 -5.91
C ASN A 15 -0.90 13.98 -6.24
N SER A 16 -0.58 12.72 -6.48
CA SER A 16 -1.58 11.70 -6.81
C SER A 16 -1.14 10.36 -6.24
N PRO A 17 -2.09 9.45 -5.96
CA PRO A 17 -1.75 8.11 -5.45
C PRO A 17 -0.94 7.32 -6.46
N GLU A 18 -0.08 6.42 -5.97
CA GLU A 18 0.57 5.43 -6.78
C GLU A 18 -0.17 4.10 -6.63
N TYR A 19 -0.23 3.33 -7.71
CA TYR A 19 -0.90 2.04 -7.73
C TYR A 19 0.10 0.95 -7.99
N ILE A 20 0.07 -0.09 -7.17
CA ILE A 20 0.99 -1.23 -7.22
C ILE A 20 0.17 -2.50 -7.46
N GLY A 21 0.59 -3.29 -8.38
CA GLY A 21 -0.09 -4.54 -8.70
C GLY A 21 0.21 -4.97 -10.13
N PRO A 22 -0.57 -5.97 -10.60
CA PRO A 22 -1.68 -6.63 -9.90
C PRO A 22 -1.20 -7.68 -8.90
N PHE A 23 -1.98 -7.85 -7.84
CA PHE A 23 -1.84 -8.99 -6.92
C PHE A 23 -2.99 -9.97 -7.21
N TYR A 24 -2.70 -11.25 -7.16
CA TYR A 24 -3.69 -12.28 -7.50
C TYR A 24 -4.36 -12.86 -6.26
N SER A 25 -3.98 -12.38 -5.07
CA SER A 25 -4.55 -12.79 -3.80
C SER A 25 -4.72 -11.56 -2.92
N GLU A 26 -5.85 -11.46 -2.22
CA GLU A 26 -6.06 -10.41 -1.24
C GLU A 26 -5.02 -10.48 -0.12
N ASP A 27 -4.68 -11.70 0.31
CA ASP A 27 -3.66 -11.91 1.33
C ASP A 27 -2.30 -11.36 0.89
N ASP A 28 -1.93 -11.57 -0.36
CA ASP A 28 -0.67 -11.05 -0.90
C ASP A 28 -0.67 -9.51 -0.90
N ALA A 29 -1.78 -8.91 -1.30
CA ALA A 29 -1.91 -7.45 -1.31
C ALA A 29 -1.86 -6.89 0.11
N GLU A 30 -2.53 -7.53 1.06
CA GLU A 30 -2.51 -7.11 2.46
C GLU A 30 -1.13 -7.28 3.09
N ASP A 31 -0.43 -8.40 2.80
CA ASP A 31 0.93 -8.61 3.26
C ASP A 31 1.87 -7.52 2.76
N TYR A 32 1.72 -7.14 1.50
CA TYR A 32 2.50 -6.04 0.94
C TYR A 32 2.26 -4.75 1.72
N CYS A 33 0.99 -4.42 1.97
CA CYS A 33 0.63 -3.22 2.71
C CYS A 33 1.20 -3.26 4.14
N ASP A 34 1.02 -4.38 4.83
CA ASP A 34 1.49 -4.52 6.21
C ASP A 34 3.00 -4.37 6.31
N HIS A 35 3.74 -5.00 5.39
CA HIS A 35 5.19 -4.93 5.37
C HIS A 35 5.68 -3.50 5.17
N TYR A 36 5.15 -2.82 4.17
CA TYR A 36 5.61 -1.46 3.86
C TYR A 36 5.10 -0.43 4.84
N ASN A 37 3.90 -0.61 5.39
CA ASN A 37 3.41 0.26 6.45
C ASN A 37 4.26 0.13 7.71
N LEU A 38 4.68 -1.09 8.05
CA LEU A 38 5.59 -1.30 9.17
C LEU A 38 6.93 -0.60 8.93
N THR A 39 7.47 -0.70 7.72
CA THR A 39 8.71 -0.03 7.34
C THR A 39 8.60 1.48 7.53
N LEU A 40 7.48 2.06 7.08
CA LEU A 40 7.21 3.49 7.27
C LEU A 40 7.16 3.85 8.77
N ALA A 41 6.48 3.05 9.56
CA ALA A 41 6.36 3.29 11.00
C ALA A 41 7.72 3.22 11.69
N LEU A 42 8.55 2.24 11.33
CA LEU A 42 9.90 2.10 11.88
C LEU A 42 10.80 3.27 11.48
N SER A 43 10.53 3.91 10.36
CA SER A 43 11.25 5.10 9.90
C SER A 43 10.71 6.39 10.53
N GLY A 44 9.69 6.29 11.39
CA GLY A 44 9.11 7.45 12.05
C GLY A 44 8.07 8.18 11.21
N ILE A 45 7.58 7.57 10.15
CA ILE A 45 6.58 8.18 9.26
C ILE A 45 5.19 7.72 9.69
N PRO A 46 4.34 8.63 10.20
CA PRO A 46 2.99 8.25 10.62
C PRO A 46 2.08 7.95 9.44
N SER A 47 1.04 7.16 9.68
CA SER A 47 0.12 6.70 8.64
C SER A 47 -0.65 7.83 7.94
N TRP A 48 -0.78 8.98 8.60
CA TRP A 48 -1.45 10.13 7.98
C TRP A 48 -0.52 10.89 7.02
N VAL A 49 0.79 10.64 7.05
CA VAL A 49 1.76 11.22 6.11
C VAL A 49 1.90 10.33 4.89
N ALA A 50 2.03 9.02 5.10
CA ALA A 50 2.17 8.06 4.02
C ALA A 50 1.61 6.71 4.45
N SER A 51 0.91 6.03 3.56
CA SER A 51 0.36 4.71 3.87
C SER A 51 0.06 3.92 2.61
N TYR A 52 0.05 2.60 2.77
CA TYR A 52 -0.36 1.65 1.74
C TYR A 52 -1.69 1.02 2.14
N SER A 53 -2.59 0.85 1.17
CA SER A 53 -3.88 0.21 1.42
C SER A 53 -4.34 -0.57 0.20
N VAL A 54 -5.11 -1.61 0.41
CA VAL A 54 -5.74 -2.38 -0.67
C VAL A 54 -7.00 -1.63 -1.10
N LEU A 55 -7.15 -1.50 -2.41
CA LEU A 55 -8.35 -0.88 -2.97
C LEU A 55 -9.56 -1.79 -2.85
#